data_f9c423b2b4484a0e5f3836d9d69b592d
#
_entry.id   f9c423b2b4484a0e5f3836d9d69b592d
#
_cell.length_a   1.000
_cell.length_b   1.000
_cell.length_c   1.000
_cell.angle_alpha   90.00
_cell.angle_beta   90.00
_cell.angle_gamma   90.00
#
_symmetry.space_group_name_H-M   'P 1'
#
loop_
_entity.id
_entity.type
_entity.pdbx_description
1 polymer ?
#
loop_
_entity_poly.entity_id
_entity_poly.type
_entity_poly.pdbx_seq_one_letter_code
_entity_poly.pdbx_strand_id
1 'polypeptide(L)'
;MARQTQQRTLRQPEITIIGEGATERFYFTNLRRLKGYRYTCKPRNFTEQSLVEMQKQVDRVLADRGIAVCVFDTDITRNNPTERAKFEALCQKYKDRKDVIICDSMPSIEFWFLLHYLNTNRYFATANDVIDVLHKYIPDFSKHEKVLSKEKWVADLLADHRLETAIQRAQAFGTEGESYSNLPKAFEVIEDK
;
A
#
# COMPACT_ATOMS: atom_id res chain seq x y z
N MET A 1 52.60 -9.20 -7.62
CA MET A 1 51.58 -8.57 -6.79
C MET A 1 50.21 -9.00 -7.29
N ALA A 2 49.49 -9.82 -6.54
CA ALA A 2 48.17 -10.32 -6.90
C ALA A 2 47.14 -9.22 -6.68
N ARG A 3 46.36 -8.91 -7.71
CA ARG A 3 45.28 -7.94 -7.69
C ARG A 3 44.14 -8.52 -6.87
N GLN A 4 43.89 -7.99 -5.65
CA GLN A 4 42.71 -8.37 -4.86
C GLN A 4 41.45 -7.96 -5.63
N THR A 5 40.70 -8.95 -6.08
CA THR A 5 39.36 -8.76 -6.67
C THR A 5 38.42 -8.37 -5.52
N GLN A 6 38.03 -7.10 -5.46
CA GLN A 6 36.95 -6.68 -4.55
C GLN A 6 35.68 -7.47 -4.89
N GLN A 7 35.25 -8.31 -3.94
CA GLN A 7 33.94 -8.94 -4.03
C GLN A 7 32.87 -7.83 -4.10
N ARG A 8 32.20 -7.73 -5.24
CA ARG A 8 31.01 -6.86 -5.39
C ARG A 8 29.95 -7.39 -4.42
N THR A 9 29.70 -6.66 -3.34
CA THR A 9 28.53 -6.87 -2.50
C THR A 9 27.30 -6.79 -3.38
N LEU A 10 26.51 -7.86 -3.44
CA LEU A 10 25.24 -7.88 -4.16
C LEU A 10 24.36 -6.79 -3.55
N ARG A 11 24.02 -5.78 -4.36
CA ARG A 11 23.13 -4.70 -3.94
C ARG A 11 21.77 -5.33 -3.63
N GLN A 12 21.23 -5.07 -2.46
CA GLN A 12 19.88 -5.53 -2.12
C GLN A 12 18.87 -4.93 -3.11
N PRO A 13 17.85 -5.70 -3.53
CA PRO A 13 16.83 -5.20 -4.44
C PRO A 13 16.11 -4.01 -3.82
N GLU A 14 15.89 -2.96 -4.62
CA GLU A 14 15.16 -1.77 -4.21
C GLU A 14 13.67 -2.06 -4.15
N ILE A 15 13.02 -1.69 -3.05
CA ILE A 15 11.56 -1.78 -2.92
C ILE A 15 10.94 -0.52 -3.51
N THR A 16 9.94 -0.70 -4.37
CA THR A 16 9.14 0.40 -4.92
C THR A 16 7.67 0.20 -4.59
N ILE A 17 7.10 1.14 -3.83
CA ILE A 17 5.67 1.22 -3.57
C ILE A 17 4.99 1.91 -4.76
N ILE A 18 3.99 1.26 -5.34
CA ILE A 18 3.21 1.76 -6.48
C ILE A 18 1.76 1.90 -6.01
N GLY A 19 1.28 3.13 -5.83
CA GLY A 19 -0.08 3.44 -5.41
C GLY A 19 -0.92 4.00 -6.57
N GLU A 20 -2.24 4.02 -6.41
CA GLU A 20 -3.16 4.59 -7.39
C GLU A 20 -3.18 6.12 -7.34
N GLY A 21 -3.04 6.70 -6.16
CA GLY A 21 -3.24 8.13 -5.98
C GLY A 21 -2.41 8.81 -4.91
N ALA A 22 -2.92 9.96 -4.49
CA ALA A 22 -2.26 10.83 -3.53
C ALA A 22 -2.24 10.23 -2.12
N THR A 23 -3.31 9.56 -1.69
CA THR A 23 -3.45 9.02 -0.34
C THR A 23 -2.36 8.00 -0.05
N GLU A 24 -2.20 6.98 -0.90
CA GLU A 24 -1.19 5.93 -0.79
C GLU A 24 0.21 6.55 -0.79
N ARG A 25 0.45 7.44 -1.73
CA ARG A 25 1.75 8.10 -1.87
C ARG A 25 2.14 8.89 -0.63
N PHE A 26 1.24 9.71 -0.08
CA PHE A 26 1.52 10.48 1.12
C PHE A 26 1.65 9.59 2.35
N TYR A 27 0.78 8.59 2.49
CA TYR A 27 0.89 7.62 3.56
C TYR A 27 2.27 6.98 3.59
N PHE A 28 2.69 6.36 2.50
CA PHE A 28 3.99 5.68 2.44
C PHE A 28 5.17 6.67 2.48
N THR A 29 5.04 7.88 1.94
CA THR A 29 6.11 8.89 2.05
C THR A 29 6.31 9.31 3.50
N ASN A 30 5.24 9.59 4.25
CA ASN A 30 5.31 9.98 5.65
C ASN A 30 5.74 8.80 6.52
N LEU A 31 5.20 7.60 6.28
CA LEU A 31 5.58 6.37 6.96
C LEU A 31 7.08 6.10 6.84
N ARG A 32 7.63 6.22 5.63
CA ARG A 32 9.07 6.06 5.37
C ARG A 32 9.91 7.02 6.21
N ARG A 33 9.50 8.28 6.31
CA ARG A 33 10.22 9.29 7.10
C ARG A 33 10.17 8.98 8.59
N LEU A 34 8.99 8.64 9.10
CA LEU A 34 8.76 8.39 10.52
C LEU A 34 9.44 7.11 11.02
N LYS A 35 9.46 6.05 10.20
CA LYS A 35 10.03 4.74 10.56
C LYS A 35 11.46 4.53 10.04
N GLY A 36 11.99 5.41 9.19
CA GLY A 36 13.30 5.25 8.58
C GLY A 36 13.40 4.14 7.53
N TYR A 37 12.28 3.69 6.97
CA TYR A 37 12.24 2.62 5.99
C TYR A 37 12.93 2.97 4.68
N ARG A 38 13.41 1.96 3.95
CA ARG A 38 14.17 2.10 2.70
C ARG A 38 13.36 1.61 1.51
N TYR A 39 12.55 2.47 0.93
CA TYR A 39 11.84 2.22 -0.33
C TYR A 39 11.59 3.52 -1.09
N THR A 40 11.20 3.40 -2.36
CA THR A 40 10.71 4.53 -3.17
C THR A 40 9.21 4.44 -3.37
N CYS A 41 8.55 5.59 -3.65
CA CYS A 41 7.13 5.66 -3.95
C CYS A 41 6.92 6.15 -5.39
N LYS A 42 5.99 5.52 -6.11
CA LYS A 42 5.56 5.87 -7.47
C LYS A 42 4.02 6.00 -7.51
N PRO A 43 3.44 6.85 -8.35
CA PRO A 43 4.13 7.85 -9.18
C PRO A 43 4.72 8.97 -8.32
N ARG A 44 5.67 9.70 -8.89
CA ARG A 44 6.19 10.91 -8.22
C ARG A 44 5.23 12.07 -8.27
N ASN A 45 4.36 12.09 -9.29
CA ASN A 45 3.33 13.12 -9.50
C ASN A 45 1.97 12.56 -9.08
N PHE A 46 1.07 13.44 -8.61
CA PHE A 46 -0.25 13.10 -8.05
C PHE A 46 -1.31 12.82 -9.13
N THR A 47 -0.96 12.11 -10.20
CA THR A 47 -1.93 11.68 -11.20
C THR A 47 -2.48 10.33 -10.82
N GLU A 48 -3.82 10.18 -10.86
CA GLU A 48 -4.47 8.88 -10.74
C GLU A 48 -3.90 7.92 -11.78
N GLN A 49 -3.60 6.70 -11.33
CA GLN A 49 -3.03 5.68 -12.21
C GLN A 49 -4.08 4.63 -12.55
N SER A 50 -4.22 4.37 -13.85
CA SER A 50 -4.95 3.20 -14.30
C SER A 50 -4.16 1.91 -14.02
N LEU A 51 -4.86 0.76 -13.94
CA LEU A 51 -4.22 -0.56 -13.80
C LEU A 51 -3.16 -0.82 -14.88
N VAL A 52 -3.37 -0.29 -16.10
CA VAL A 52 -2.39 -0.41 -17.20
C VAL A 52 -1.10 0.37 -16.89
N GLU A 53 -1.20 1.58 -16.35
CA GLU A 53 -0.02 2.36 -15.98
C GLU A 53 0.71 1.74 -14.79
N MET A 54 -0.02 1.22 -13.82
CA MET A 54 0.56 0.48 -12.70
C MET A 54 1.32 -0.75 -13.17
N GLN A 55 0.75 -1.53 -14.09
CA GLN A 55 1.43 -2.67 -14.71
C GLN A 55 2.74 -2.27 -15.38
N LYS A 56 2.76 -1.15 -16.12
CA LYS A 56 4.00 -0.63 -16.72
C LYS A 56 5.04 -0.25 -15.67
N GLN A 57 4.61 0.30 -14.52
CA GLN A 57 5.53 0.60 -13.43
C GLN A 57 6.10 -0.68 -12.80
N VAL A 58 5.26 -1.70 -12.59
CA VAL A 58 5.72 -3.02 -12.12
C VAL A 58 6.77 -3.59 -13.07
N ASP A 59 6.47 -3.64 -14.37
CA ASP A 59 7.39 -4.20 -15.37
C ASP A 59 8.75 -3.45 -15.38
N ARG A 60 8.77 -2.12 -15.16
CA ARG A 60 10.02 -1.34 -15.00
C ARG A 60 10.79 -1.71 -13.73
N VAL A 61 10.10 -1.84 -12.59
CA VAL A 61 10.73 -2.24 -11.34
C VAL A 61 11.37 -3.62 -11.47
N LEU A 62 10.68 -4.55 -12.12
CA LEU A 62 11.20 -5.90 -12.37
C LEU A 62 12.42 -5.90 -13.32
N ALA A 63 12.40 -5.05 -14.36
CA ALA A 63 13.55 -4.88 -15.26
C ALA A 63 14.80 -4.41 -14.50
N ASP A 64 14.61 -3.58 -13.48
CA ASP A 64 15.68 -3.10 -12.58
C ASP A 64 16.02 -4.09 -11.44
N ARG A 65 15.43 -5.30 -11.45
CA ARG A 65 15.59 -6.33 -10.41
C ARG A 65 15.16 -5.85 -9.02
N GLY A 66 14.18 -4.96 -8.97
CA GLY A 66 13.57 -4.45 -7.74
C GLY A 66 12.38 -5.32 -7.29
N ILE A 67 11.79 -4.93 -6.16
CA ILE A 67 10.55 -5.49 -5.63
C ILE A 67 9.45 -4.44 -5.80
N ALA A 68 8.35 -4.81 -6.44
CA ALA A 68 7.18 -3.97 -6.63
C ALA A 68 6.11 -4.29 -5.58
N VAL A 69 5.72 -3.31 -4.78
CA VAL A 69 4.58 -3.40 -3.85
C VAL A 69 3.47 -2.53 -4.43
N CYS A 70 2.40 -3.17 -4.87
CA CYS A 70 1.27 -2.51 -5.54
C CYS A 70 0.13 -2.33 -4.55
N VAL A 71 -0.35 -1.10 -4.39
CA VAL A 71 -1.44 -0.76 -3.47
C VAL A 71 -2.65 -0.31 -4.28
N PHE A 72 -3.77 -1.02 -4.11
CA PHE A 72 -5.00 -0.86 -4.89
C PHE A 72 -6.23 -0.67 -4.02
N ASP A 73 -7.16 0.15 -4.51
CA ASP A 73 -8.52 0.23 -4.03
C ASP A 73 -9.43 -0.66 -4.88
N THR A 74 -10.26 -1.51 -4.26
CA THR A 74 -11.06 -2.50 -4.99
C THR A 74 -12.55 -2.15 -5.12
N ASP A 75 -13.00 -1.01 -4.66
CA ASP A 75 -14.38 -0.56 -4.79
C ASP A 75 -14.83 -0.42 -6.27
N ILE A 76 -13.96 0.12 -7.13
CA ILE A 76 -14.23 0.24 -8.58
C ILE A 76 -14.34 -1.13 -9.22
N THR A 77 -13.48 -2.07 -8.87
CA THR A 77 -13.49 -3.42 -9.45
C THR A 77 -14.75 -4.20 -9.07
N ARG A 78 -15.34 -3.92 -7.91
CA ARG A 78 -16.56 -4.59 -7.46
C ARG A 78 -17.77 -4.22 -8.31
N ASN A 79 -17.85 -2.98 -8.75
CA ASN A 79 -19.02 -2.44 -9.47
C ASN A 79 -18.81 -2.36 -11.00
N ASN A 80 -17.59 -2.59 -11.47
CA ASN A 80 -17.24 -2.53 -12.89
C ASN A 80 -16.60 -3.85 -13.37
N PRO A 81 -17.35 -4.70 -14.11
CA PRO A 81 -16.83 -5.98 -14.59
C PRO A 81 -15.57 -5.87 -15.44
N THR A 82 -15.44 -4.78 -16.21
CA THR A 82 -14.26 -4.55 -17.06
C THR A 82 -13.01 -4.27 -16.20
N GLU A 83 -13.12 -3.42 -15.19
CA GLU A 83 -12.01 -3.13 -14.28
C GLU A 83 -11.66 -4.35 -13.43
N ARG A 84 -12.67 -5.12 -13.01
CA ARG A 84 -12.46 -6.40 -12.32
C ARG A 84 -11.62 -7.36 -13.17
N ALA A 85 -12.00 -7.56 -14.44
CA ALA A 85 -11.27 -8.46 -15.33
C ALA A 85 -9.81 -8.00 -15.54
N LYS A 86 -9.56 -6.69 -15.62
CA LYS A 86 -8.20 -6.14 -15.70
C LYS A 86 -7.40 -6.41 -14.42
N PHE A 87 -8.02 -6.23 -13.25
CA PHE A 87 -7.38 -6.50 -11.97
C PHE A 87 -7.06 -7.98 -11.80
N GLU A 88 -8.01 -8.87 -12.11
CA GLU A 88 -7.81 -10.32 -12.09
C GLU A 88 -6.68 -10.76 -13.03
N ALA A 89 -6.63 -10.18 -14.25
CA ALA A 89 -5.55 -10.44 -15.21
C ALA A 89 -4.19 -9.98 -14.68
N LEU A 90 -4.12 -8.82 -14.00
CA LEU A 90 -2.91 -8.34 -13.35
C LEU A 90 -2.47 -9.27 -12.23
N CYS A 91 -3.38 -9.68 -11.35
CA CYS A 91 -3.11 -10.64 -10.29
C CYS A 91 -2.59 -11.97 -10.85
N GLN A 92 -3.25 -12.49 -11.89
CA GLN A 92 -2.86 -13.74 -12.55
C GLN A 92 -1.48 -13.64 -13.23
N LYS A 93 -1.16 -12.50 -13.84
CA LYS A 93 0.15 -12.25 -14.47
C LYS A 93 1.31 -12.38 -13.47
N TYR A 94 1.12 -11.94 -12.26
CA TYR A 94 2.19 -11.87 -11.25
C TYR A 94 2.06 -12.86 -10.10
N LYS A 95 1.08 -13.79 -10.13
CA LYS A 95 0.75 -14.68 -9.00
C LYS A 95 1.93 -15.51 -8.49
N ASP A 96 2.84 -15.91 -9.40
CA ASP A 96 3.99 -16.76 -9.06
C ASP A 96 5.29 -15.95 -8.85
N ARG A 97 5.17 -14.61 -8.82
CA ARG A 97 6.28 -13.68 -8.66
C ARG A 97 6.44 -13.29 -7.19
N LYS A 98 7.59 -13.63 -6.59
CA LYS A 98 7.93 -13.23 -5.21
C LYS A 98 8.39 -11.78 -5.10
N ASP A 99 8.72 -11.15 -6.22
CA ASP A 99 9.16 -9.75 -6.34
C ASP A 99 8.03 -8.80 -6.73
N VAL A 100 6.77 -9.29 -6.74
CA VAL A 100 5.55 -8.47 -6.89
C VAL A 100 4.59 -8.79 -5.75
N ILE A 101 4.30 -7.79 -4.95
CA ILE A 101 3.39 -7.89 -3.79
C ILE A 101 2.14 -7.08 -4.11
N ILE A 102 0.99 -7.71 -4.13
CA ILE A 102 -0.31 -7.05 -4.35
C ILE A 102 -0.98 -6.85 -3.00
N CYS A 103 -1.26 -5.58 -2.68
CA CYS A 103 -1.85 -5.11 -1.45
C CYS A 103 -3.14 -4.35 -1.78
N ASP A 104 -4.21 -5.08 -1.97
CA ASP A 104 -5.53 -4.53 -2.24
C ASP A 104 -6.31 -4.29 -0.94
N SER A 105 -7.21 -3.32 -0.98
CA SER A 105 -8.11 -3.00 0.13
C SER A 105 -9.53 -2.76 -0.36
N MET A 106 -10.53 -3.29 0.37
CA MET A 106 -11.94 -3.08 0.12
C MET A 106 -12.57 -2.29 1.28
N PRO A 107 -13.21 -1.16 1.00
CA PRO A 107 -13.33 -0.52 -0.32
C PRO A 107 -12.03 0.17 -0.79
N SER A 108 -11.21 0.65 0.14
CA SER A 108 -10.06 1.50 -0.16
C SER A 108 -9.04 1.49 0.97
N ILE A 109 -7.89 2.14 0.75
CA ILE A 109 -6.80 2.23 1.74
C ILE A 109 -7.24 2.87 3.06
N GLU A 110 -8.29 3.70 3.08
CA GLU A 110 -8.80 4.29 4.31
C GLU A 110 -9.31 3.23 5.29
N PHE A 111 -9.74 2.06 4.79
CA PHE A 111 -10.08 0.94 5.66
C PHE A 111 -8.87 0.43 6.45
N TRP A 112 -7.69 0.40 5.82
CA TRP A 112 -6.45 0.14 6.53
C TRP A 112 -6.20 1.15 7.65
N PHE A 113 -6.41 2.45 7.41
CA PHE A 113 -6.24 3.47 8.46
C PHE A 113 -7.24 3.28 9.60
N LEU A 114 -8.47 2.87 9.30
CA LEU A 114 -9.48 2.57 10.30
C LEU A 114 -9.08 1.41 11.21
N LEU A 115 -8.41 0.39 10.67
CA LEU A 115 -7.96 -0.77 11.45
C LEU A 115 -6.95 -0.42 12.55
N HIS A 116 -6.27 0.72 12.49
CA HIS A 116 -5.41 1.21 13.56
C HIS A 116 -6.20 1.54 14.83
N TYR A 117 -7.48 1.91 14.68
CA TYR A 117 -8.34 2.36 15.81
C TYR A 117 -9.45 1.37 16.14
N LEU A 118 -10.06 0.76 15.13
CA LEU A 118 -11.28 -0.03 15.29
C LEU A 118 -11.08 -1.47 14.82
N ASN A 119 -11.47 -2.42 15.66
CA ASN A 119 -11.53 -3.83 15.31
C ASN A 119 -12.86 -4.11 14.61
N THR A 120 -12.90 -4.05 13.29
CA THR A 120 -14.10 -4.21 12.47
C THR A 120 -13.79 -4.78 11.10
N ASN A 121 -14.65 -5.67 10.62
CA ASN A 121 -14.67 -6.18 9.24
C ASN A 121 -16.03 -5.94 8.59
N ARG A 122 -16.87 -5.05 9.17
CA ARG A 122 -18.18 -4.74 8.61
C ARG A 122 -18.04 -4.21 7.19
N TYR A 123 -19.07 -4.42 6.39
CA TYR A 123 -19.13 -3.88 5.05
C TYR A 123 -19.19 -2.35 5.02
N PHE A 124 -18.34 -1.78 4.20
CA PHE A 124 -18.37 -0.37 3.77
C PHE A 124 -18.48 -0.34 2.25
N ALA A 125 -19.48 0.37 1.74
CA ALA A 125 -19.72 0.43 0.29
C ALA A 125 -18.69 1.29 -0.44
N THR A 126 -18.25 2.37 0.19
CA THR A 126 -17.36 3.38 -0.40
C THR A 126 -16.24 3.80 0.57
N ALA A 127 -15.21 4.43 0.01
CA ALA A 127 -14.17 5.11 0.80
C ALA A 127 -14.74 6.17 1.75
N ASN A 128 -15.78 6.91 1.34
CA ASN A 128 -16.41 7.95 2.16
C ASN A 128 -17.07 7.35 3.40
N ASP A 129 -17.72 6.18 3.30
CA ASP A 129 -18.31 5.51 4.46
C ASP A 129 -17.25 5.17 5.51
N VAL A 130 -16.05 4.81 5.07
CA VAL A 130 -14.90 4.56 5.95
C VAL A 130 -14.39 5.85 6.57
N ILE A 131 -14.24 6.91 5.77
CA ILE A 131 -13.75 8.23 6.21
C ILE A 131 -14.69 8.82 7.27
N ASP A 132 -16.01 8.70 7.11
CA ASP A 132 -16.99 9.18 8.09
C ASP A 132 -16.79 8.53 9.47
N VAL A 133 -16.42 7.25 9.50
CA VAL A 133 -16.08 6.58 10.76
C VAL A 133 -14.69 6.97 11.25
N LEU A 134 -13.73 7.13 10.34
CA LEU A 134 -12.34 7.52 10.65
C LEU A 134 -12.27 8.91 11.29
N HIS A 135 -13.17 9.83 10.96
CA HIS A 135 -13.28 11.16 11.55
C HIS A 135 -13.52 11.14 13.07
N LYS A 136 -14.01 10.04 13.66
CA LYS A 136 -14.11 9.86 15.11
C LYS A 136 -12.75 9.77 15.79
N TYR A 137 -11.72 9.37 15.06
CA TYR A 137 -10.36 9.12 15.53
C TYR A 137 -9.36 10.14 14.99
N ILE A 138 -9.55 10.56 13.74
CA ILE A 138 -8.75 11.59 13.07
C ILE A 138 -9.72 12.63 12.50
N PRO A 139 -10.22 13.60 13.32
CA PRO A 139 -11.27 14.53 12.90
C PRO A 139 -10.93 15.36 11.65
N ASP A 140 -9.66 15.71 11.47
CA ASP A 140 -9.18 16.54 10.37
C ASP A 140 -8.75 15.75 9.13
N PHE A 141 -8.94 14.42 9.11
CA PHE A 141 -8.55 13.61 7.96
C PHE A 141 -9.34 13.99 6.71
N SER A 142 -8.65 14.20 5.61
CA SER A 142 -9.28 14.37 4.30
C SER A 142 -8.30 14.00 3.19
N LYS A 143 -8.82 13.69 2.00
CA LYS A 143 -8.02 13.38 0.80
C LYS A 143 -7.36 14.62 0.17
N HIS A 144 -7.50 15.81 0.75
CA HIS A 144 -6.84 17.01 0.25
C HIS A 144 -5.33 16.96 0.52
N GLU A 145 -4.55 17.30 -0.49
CA GLU A 145 -3.08 17.29 -0.44
C GLU A 145 -2.53 18.07 0.78
N LYS A 146 -3.16 19.20 1.12
CA LYS A 146 -2.79 20.04 2.28
C LYS A 146 -2.86 19.28 3.61
N VAL A 147 -3.74 18.27 3.72
CA VAL A 147 -3.87 17.42 4.91
C VAL A 147 -2.93 16.22 4.78
N LEU A 148 -2.98 15.54 3.64
CA LEU A 148 -2.19 14.33 3.40
C LEU A 148 -0.67 14.57 3.48
N SER A 149 -0.19 15.76 3.08
CA SER A 149 1.23 16.12 3.13
C SER A 149 1.78 16.27 4.55
N LYS A 150 0.92 16.46 5.56
CA LYS A 150 1.35 16.56 6.96
C LYS A 150 1.68 15.18 7.52
N GLU A 151 2.79 15.07 8.23
CA GLU A 151 3.19 13.80 8.87
C GLU A 151 2.31 13.42 10.08
N LYS A 152 1.66 14.39 10.70
CA LYS A 152 0.93 14.21 11.95
C LYS A 152 -0.08 13.07 11.91
N TRP A 153 -0.92 12.99 10.88
CA TRP A 153 -1.95 11.95 10.80
C TRP A 153 -1.35 10.53 10.69
N VAL A 154 -0.20 10.38 10.02
CA VAL A 154 0.51 9.09 9.97
C VAL A 154 1.20 8.81 11.31
N ALA A 155 1.78 9.82 11.95
CA ALA A 155 2.34 9.67 13.31
C ALA A 155 1.26 9.22 14.31
N ASP A 156 0.04 9.75 14.22
CA ASP A 156 -1.10 9.33 15.04
C ASP A 156 -1.50 7.86 14.77
N LEU A 157 -1.38 7.37 13.50
CA LEU A 157 -1.58 5.95 13.17
C LEU A 157 -0.50 5.04 13.77
N LEU A 158 0.71 5.55 13.98
CA LEU A 158 1.84 4.77 14.52
C LEU A 158 1.92 4.79 16.05
N ALA A 159 1.20 5.70 16.70
CA ALA A 159 1.23 5.82 18.16
C ALA A 159 0.69 4.56 18.86
N ASP A 160 1.15 4.28 20.08
CA ASP A 160 0.62 3.23 20.94
C ASP A 160 0.55 1.83 20.30
N HIS A 161 1.55 1.46 19.48
CA HIS A 161 1.60 0.18 18.76
C HIS A 161 0.40 -0.07 17.84
N ARG A 162 -0.22 0.99 17.29
CA ARG A 162 -1.40 0.84 16.45
C ARG A 162 -1.09 0.21 15.10
N LEU A 163 0.13 0.36 14.57
CA LEU A 163 0.54 -0.31 13.34
C LEU A 163 0.50 -1.84 13.50
N GLU A 164 1.13 -2.35 14.55
CA GLU A 164 1.16 -3.78 14.87
C GLU A 164 -0.26 -4.31 15.11
N THR A 165 -1.08 -3.52 15.80
CA THR A 165 -2.50 -3.82 16.02
C THR A 165 -3.29 -3.89 14.72
N ALA A 166 -3.07 -2.95 13.80
CA ALA A 166 -3.73 -2.95 12.49
C ALA A 166 -3.32 -4.15 11.64
N ILE A 167 -2.03 -4.53 11.66
CA ILE A 167 -1.52 -5.73 10.98
C ILE A 167 -2.24 -6.97 11.52
N GLN A 168 -2.31 -7.14 12.84
CA GLN A 168 -2.98 -8.29 13.47
C GLN A 168 -4.48 -8.35 13.10
N ARG A 169 -5.18 -7.21 13.13
CA ARG A 169 -6.60 -7.12 12.76
C ARG A 169 -6.84 -7.49 11.30
N ALA A 170 -6.05 -6.91 10.39
CA ALA A 170 -6.17 -7.22 8.97
C ALA A 170 -5.92 -8.70 8.67
N GLN A 171 -4.89 -9.30 9.28
CA GLN A 171 -4.60 -10.72 9.14
C GLN A 171 -5.72 -11.61 9.71
N ALA A 172 -6.31 -11.23 10.85
CA ALA A 172 -7.40 -11.96 11.46
C ALA A 172 -8.70 -11.94 10.64
N PHE A 173 -8.96 -10.86 9.89
CA PHE A 173 -10.13 -10.76 9.01
C PHE A 173 -9.96 -11.47 7.66
N GLY A 174 -8.73 -11.82 7.30
CA GLY A 174 -8.41 -12.48 6.04
C GLY A 174 -8.23 -11.52 4.87
N THR A 175 -8.13 -12.10 3.69
CA THR A 175 -7.75 -11.40 2.45
C THR A 175 -8.89 -11.19 1.48
N GLU A 176 -10.09 -11.60 1.85
CA GLU A 176 -11.31 -11.58 1.05
C GLU A 176 -12.49 -11.27 1.96
N GLY A 177 -13.59 -10.83 1.39
CA GLY A 177 -14.81 -10.61 2.13
C GLY A 177 -15.46 -9.26 1.86
N GLU A 178 -16.21 -8.76 2.86
CA GLU A 178 -16.99 -7.52 2.71
C GLU A 178 -16.10 -6.28 2.76
N SER A 179 -15.29 -6.15 3.82
CA SER A 179 -14.24 -5.14 3.89
C SER A 179 -12.97 -5.79 4.46
N TYR A 180 -11.84 -5.52 3.81
CA TYR A 180 -10.55 -6.12 4.15
C TYR A 180 -9.38 -5.22 3.70
N SER A 181 -8.17 -5.53 4.17
CA SER A 181 -6.95 -4.91 3.67
C SER A 181 -5.81 -5.92 3.63
N ASN A 182 -5.16 -6.02 2.49
CA ASN A 182 -3.98 -6.84 2.25
C ASN A 182 -2.66 -6.08 2.48
N LEU A 183 -2.71 -4.87 3.05
CA LEU A 183 -1.51 -4.07 3.35
C LEU A 183 -0.49 -4.75 4.28
N PRO A 184 -0.84 -5.67 5.20
CA PRO A 184 0.15 -6.41 5.96
C PRO A 184 1.25 -7.05 5.09
N LYS A 185 0.93 -7.51 3.87
CA LYS A 185 1.91 -8.07 2.92
C LYS A 185 3.03 -7.08 2.54
N ALA A 186 2.74 -5.77 2.51
CA ALA A 186 3.75 -4.75 2.26
C ALA A 186 4.77 -4.68 3.41
N PHE A 187 4.30 -4.79 4.64
CA PHE A 187 5.14 -4.71 5.83
C PHE A 187 6.06 -5.91 5.97
N GLU A 188 5.63 -7.11 5.58
CA GLU A 188 6.49 -8.32 5.53
C GLU A 188 7.75 -8.09 4.69
N VAL A 189 7.63 -7.29 3.61
CA VAL A 189 8.76 -7.01 2.72
C VAL A 189 9.55 -5.77 3.14
N ILE A 190 8.88 -4.76 3.72
CA ILE A 190 9.50 -3.49 4.13
C ILE A 190 10.33 -3.67 5.40
N GLU A 191 9.87 -4.49 6.35
CA GLU A 191 10.51 -4.67 7.66
C GLU A 191 11.68 -5.66 7.62
N ASP A 192 11.72 -6.57 6.64
CA ASP A 192 12.82 -7.51 6.42
C ASP A 192 14.11 -6.84 5.88
N LYS A 193 14.14 -5.51 5.69
CA LYS A 193 15.22 -4.75 5.03
C LYS A 193 15.72 -3.58 5.87
#